data_3a63b98ff365c4449ac93ed40850048d
#
_entry.id   3a63b98ff365c4449ac93ed40850048d
#
_cell.length_a   1.000
_cell.length_b   1.000
_cell.length_c   1.000
_cell.angle_alpha   90.00
_cell.angle_beta   90.00
_cell.angle_gamma   90.00
#
_symmetry.space_group_name_H-M   'P 1'
#
loop_
_entity.id
_entity.type
_entity.pdbx_description
1 polymer ?
#
loop_
_entity_poly.entity_id
_entity_poly.type
_entity_poly.pdbx_seq_one_letter_code
_entity_poly.pdbx_strand_id
1 'polypeptide(L)'
;MSDGGRIRCVRTLDWCEPLEVAAGLAMRDGAICLLSDPALPGSRSFVAADPEWAVTLDEAEGGPFAGLTERDLSAGLIGLASYDAGARVATGPRPAVWPDLMMARYSAMLVFDHDAGEVRVIGWGQDASAANAACDLGETWMTAATSPGAPPPPAPALIPDADDSAYLDAVGEVVARIRAGDLFQANIARGWTAVLDPQADPFDVFVRLAQGGAAPYGAFWRLGDRALVSNSPELFLTLDAASRRVVTRPIKGTRPRDPDPVQDAANAADLLASAKDRAENLMIVDLMRNDLSRVCEAGSVRVENLFAPETLPTVHHLVSTVSGRLALEHGVADLVLASFPPGSITGAPKHQAMKVIAAHEPPRGPWCGSLFLLDEDANLTASVLIRTASFERVEGRWHVRTQAGAGIVADSDPAQELAETEVKIGALRRALTG
;
A
#
# COMPACT_ATOMS: atom_id res chain seq x y z
N MET A 1 -6.14 -12.08 20.70
CA MET A 1 -5.42 -13.18 20.04
C MET A 1 -4.16 -13.41 20.85
N SER A 2 -3.86 -14.62 21.32
CA SER A 2 -2.59 -14.88 21.98
C SER A 2 -1.49 -14.90 20.92
N ASP A 3 -0.35 -14.30 21.22
CA ASP A 3 0.86 -14.20 20.36
C ASP A 3 1.54 -15.57 20.15
N GLY A 4 0.77 -16.63 19.92
CA GLY A 4 1.27 -18.00 19.70
C GLY A 4 2.19 -18.54 20.79
N GLY A 5 2.19 -17.93 21.98
CA GLY A 5 3.07 -18.30 23.10
C GLY A 5 4.48 -17.71 23.02
N ARG A 6 4.75 -16.76 22.07
CA ARG A 6 6.06 -16.08 21.98
C ARG A 6 6.21 -15.06 23.10
N ILE A 7 7.42 -14.98 23.66
CA ILE A 7 7.82 -13.98 24.63
C ILE A 7 8.35 -12.75 23.88
N ARG A 8 7.98 -11.55 24.34
CA ARG A 8 8.44 -10.28 23.80
C ARG A 8 9.48 -9.65 24.71
N CYS A 9 10.58 -9.21 24.14
CA CYS A 9 11.56 -8.29 24.72
C CYS A 9 11.41 -6.93 24.07
N VAL A 10 11.56 -5.85 24.82
CA VAL A 10 11.52 -4.46 24.33
C VAL A 10 12.67 -3.69 24.96
N ARG A 11 13.45 -2.95 24.14
CA ARG A 11 14.48 -2.04 24.61
C ARG A 11 14.38 -0.71 23.89
N THR A 12 14.55 0.39 24.61
CA THR A 12 14.63 1.73 24.02
C THR A 12 16.05 2.01 23.58
N LEU A 13 16.20 2.62 22.42
CA LEU A 13 17.49 2.95 21.80
C LEU A 13 17.55 4.46 21.53
N ASP A 14 18.75 4.98 21.31
CA ASP A 14 18.94 6.37 20.88
C ASP A 14 18.33 6.58 19.48
N TRP A 15 17.80 7.79 19.23
CA TRP A 15 17.22 8.14 17.95
C TRP A 15 18.24 8.08 16.81
N CYS A 16 17.82 7.50 15.71
CA CYS A 16 18.50 7.57 14.40
C CYS A 16 17.40 7.66 13.33
N GLU A 17 17.68 8.24 12.20
CA GLU A 17 16.70 8.34 11.12
C GLU A 17 16.39 6.95 10.54
N PRO A 18 15.09 6.56 10.42
CA PRO A 18 14.74 5.23 9.94
C PRO A 18 15.28 4.93 8.54
N LEU A 19 15.40 5.95 7.68
CA LEU A 19 15.97 5.80 6.33
C LEU A 19 17.47 5.49 6.36
N GLU A 20 18.22 5.97 7.35
CA GLU A 20 19.66 5.67 7.52
C GLU A 20 19.87 4.22 7.97
N VAL A 21 19.03 3.74 8.89
CA VAL A 21 19.07 2.33 9.29
C VAL A 21 18.68 1.43 8.10
N ALA A 22 17.61 1.77 7.39
CA ALA A 22 17.20 1.06 6.20
C ALA A 22 18.30 1.01 5.13
N ALA A 23 19.05 2.10 4.94
CA ALA A 23 20.18 2.15 4.00
C ALA A 23 21.28 1.15 4.37
N GLY A 24 21.61 1.03 5.66
CA GLY A 24 22.58 0.03 6.14
C GLY A 24 22.11 -1.42 5.96
N LEU A 25 20.80 -1.64 5.82
CA LEU A 25 20.20 -2.97 5.68
C LEU A 25 19.73 -3.29 4.26
N ALA A 26 19.71 -2.34 3.34
CA ALA A 26 19.02 -2.44 2.05
C ALA A 26 19.41 -3.66 1.21
N MET A 27 20.64 -4.15 1.37
CA MET A 27 21.16 -5.31 0.63
C MET A 27 20.91 -6.66 1.34
N ARG A 28 20.38 -6.64 2.57
CA ARG A 28 20.09 -7.90 3.31
C ARG A 28 18.82 -8.53 2.78
N ASP A 29 18.75 -9.86 2.88
CA ASP A 29 17.50 -10.55 2.52
C ASP A 29 16.37 -10.18 3.47
N GLY A 30 15.18 -10.02 2.93
CA GLY A 30 14.02 -9.58 3.68
C GLY A 30 14.11 -8.15 4.23
N ALA A 31 15.09 -7.33 3.80
CA ALA A 31 15.17 -5.93 4.24
C ALA A 31 13.88 -5.19 3.94
N ILE A 32 13.29 -4.61 4.98
CA ILE A 32 12.06 -3.83 4.89
C ILE A 32 12.20 -2.51 5.65
N CYS A 33 11.66 -1.45 5.05
CA CYS A 33 11.42 -0.18 5.68
C CYS A 33 9.98 0.24 5.37
N LEU A 34 9.16 0.38 6.40
CA LEU A 34 7.86 1.05 6.32
C LEU A 34 8.06 2.45 6.85
N LEU A 35 8.06 3.42 5.96
CA LEU A 35 8.37 4.82 6.27
C LEU A 35 7.09 5.64 6.27
N SER A 36 6.78 6.26 7.39
CA SER A 36 5.65 7.18 7.51
C SER A 36 6.13 8.64 7.42
N ASP A 37 5.24 9.53 7.00
CA ASP A 37 5.50 10.97 7.06
C ASP A 37 5.57 11.42 8.53
N PRO A 38 6.72 11.92 9.00
CA PRO A 38 6.90 12.34 10.40
C PRO A 38 6.03 13.53 10.79
N ALA A 39 5.48 14.28 9.83
CA ALA A 39 4.57 15.39 10.11
C ALA A 39 3.15 14.94 10.51
N LEU A 40 2.84 13.66 10.36
CA LEU A 40 1.53 13.11 10.71
C LEU A 40 1.47 12.70 12.18
N PRO A 41 0.45 13.14 12.94
CA PRO A 41 0.28 12.74 14.34
C PRO A 41 0.19 11.21 14.51
N GLY A 42 0.91 10.67 15.49
CA GLY A 42 0.96 9.23 15.75
C GLY A 42 1.72 8.43 14.69
N SER A 43 2.51 9.10 13.84
CA SER A 43 3.25 8.41 12.79
C SER A 43 4.34 7.52 13.37
N ARG A 44 4.45 6.30 12.82
CA ARG A 44 5.49 5.34 13.17
C ARG A 44 6.12 4.76 11.93
N SER A 45 7.44 4.60 11.95
CA SER A 45 8.19 3.88 10.93
C SER A 45 8.73 2.56 11.48
N PHE A 46 8.94 1.59 10.60
CA PHE A 46 9.38 0.24 10.99
C PHE A 46 10.51 -0.21 10.08
N VAL A 47 11.56 -0.79 10.67
CA VAL A 47 12.70 -1.33 9.91
C VAL A 47 13.02 -2.73 10.45
N ALA A 48 13.21 -3.68 9.54
CA ALA A 48 13.65 -5.03 9.86
C ALA A 48 14.43 -5.66 8.69
N ALA A 49 15.14 -6.73 8.97
CA ALA A 49 15.83 -7.57 7.98
C ALA A 49 15.94 -9.01 8.49
N ASP A 50 16.43 -9.93 7.65
CA ASP A 50 16.70 -11.32 8.00
C ASP A 50 15.49 -12.01 8.67
N PRO A 51 14.40 -12.22 7.94
CA PRO A 51 13.19 -12.83 8.50
C PRO A 51 13.45 -14.26 8.98
N GLU A 52 12.76 -14.68 10.05
CA GLU A 52 12.78 -16.08 10.52
C GLU A 52 12.31 -17.04 9.41
N TRP A 53 11.34 -16.62 8.66
CA TRP A 53 10.87 -17.28 7.45
C TRP A 53 10.26 -16.27 6.49
N ALA A 54 10.35 -16.60 5.22
CA ALA A 54 9.63 -15.91 4.16
C ALA A 54 8.97 -16.94 3.26
N VAL A 55 7.83 -16.60 2.68
CA VAL A 55 7.11 -17.42 1.72
C VAL A 55 6.58 -16.56 0.59
N THR A 56 6.70 -17.13 -0.61
CA THR A 56 6.14 -16.57 -1.84
C THR A 56 5.18 -17.60 -2.38
N LEU A 57 3.91 -17.22 -2.53
CA LEU A 57 2.85 -18.09 -3.00
C LEU A 57 2.33 -17.52 -4.32
N ASP A 58 2.50 -18.31 -5.35
CA ASP A 58 1.85 -18.11 -6.64
C ASP A 58 0.41 -18.66 -6.54
N GLU A 59 -0.26 -18.89 -7.66
CA GLU A 59 -1.62 -19.40 -7.69
C GLU A 59 -1.77 -20.64 -6.81
N ALA A 60 -2.33 -20.49 -5.60
CA ALA A 60 -2.42 -21.55 -4.62
C ALA A 60 -3.61 -22.47 -4.90
N GLU A 61 -3.40 -23.80 -4.83
CA GLU A 61 -4.47 -24.77 -4.63
C GLU A 61 -5.23 -24.40 -3.36
N GLY A 62 -6.53 -24.19 -3.44
CA GLY A 62 -7.37 -23.79 -2.28
C GLY A 62 -7.81 -22.33 -2.27
N GLY A 63 -7.38 -21.53 -3.24
CA GLY A 63 -7.77 -20.13 -3.40
C GLY A 63 -6.65 -19.15 -3.06
N PRO A 64 -6.80 -17.89 -3.50
CA PRO A 64 -5.71 -16.91 -3.51
C PRO A 64 -5.20 -16.50 -2.11
N PHE A 65 -5.97 -16.78 -1.05
CA PHE A 65 -5.62 -16.45 0.33
C PHE A 65 -5.53 -17.66 1.26
N ALA A 66 -5.47 -18.90 0.72
CA ALA A 66 -5.28 -20.11 1.53
C ALA A 66 -4.04 -19.99 2.43
N GLY A 67 -2.95 -19.42 1.90
CA GLY A 67 -1.75 -19.13 2.68
C GLY A 67 -1.93 -18.19 3.87
N LEU A 68 -2.92 -17.27 3.85
CA LEU A 68 -3.26 -16.41 4.98
C LEU A 68 -4.07 -17.16 6.05
N THR A 69 -4.98 -18.04 5.64
CA THR A 69 -5.86 -18.76 6.57
C THR A 69 -5.16 -19.91 7.27
N GLU A 70 -4.13 -20.49 6.66
CA GLU A 70 -3.39 -21.66 7.16
C GLU A 70 -2.23 -21.29 8.09
N ARG A 71 -1.87 -19.99 8.20
CA ARG A 71 -0.70 -19.56 8.95
C ARG A 71 -1.06 -18.82 10.21
N ASP A 72 -0.17 -18.89 11.18
CA ASP A 72 -0.25 -18.08 12.39
C ASP A 72 0.06 -16.61 12.04
N LEU A 73 -0.99 -15.79 12.01
CA LEU A 73 -0.92 -14.35 11.78
C LEU A 73 -0.74 -13.65 13.13
N SER A 74 0.51 -13.50 13.53
CA SER A 74 0.91 -12.88 14.82
C SER A 74 1.89 -11.72 14.62
N ALA A 75 2.27 -11.06 15.69
CA ALA A 75 3.16 -9.91 15.69
C ALA A 75 4.49 -10.15 14.96
N GLY A 76 4.98 -9.11 14.28
CA GLY A 76 6.20 -9.16 13.48
C GLY A 76 6.02 -9.76 12.08
N LEU A 77 4.77 -9.94 11.64
CA LEU A 77 4.46 -10.40 10.28
C LEU A 77 4.28 -9.23 9.33
N ILE A 78 4.90 -9.33 8.16
CA ILE A 78 4.68 -8.44 7.03
C ILE A 78 4.21 -9.29 5.85
N GLY A 79 3.20 -8.78 5.13
CA GLY A 79 2.68 -9.46 3.96
C GLY A 79 2.25 -8.51 2.86
N LEU A 80 2.30 -9.01 1.63
CA LEU A 80 1.85 -8.34 0.42
C LEU A 80 0.87 -9.25 -0.30
N ALA A 81 -0.32 -8.74 -0.58
CA ALA A 81 -1.30 -9.38 -1.44
C ALA A 81 -1.37 -8.63 -2.77
N SER A 82 -1.12 -9.33 -3.89
CA SER A 82 -1.27 -8.77 -5.23
C SER A 82 -2.73 -8.58 -5.60
N TYR A 83 -3.04 -7.56 -6.40
CA TYR A 83 -4.40 -7.28 -6.86
C TYR A 83 -5.06 -8.50 -7.51
N ASP A 84 -4.31 -9.21 -8.37
CA ASP A 84 -4.82 -10.34 -9.14
C ASP A 84 -5.28 -11.50 -8.25
N ALA A 85 -4.70 -11.66 -7.07
CA ALA A 85 -5.13 -12.66 -6.09
C ALA A 85 -6.62 -12.50 -5.73
N GLY A 86 -7.06 -11.27 -5.47
CA GLY A 86 -8.46 -10.98 -5.16
C GLY A 86 -9.35 -10.84 -6.39
N ALA A 87 -8.80 -10.40 -7.52
CA ALA A 87 -9.58 -10.22 -8.75
C ALA A 87 -9.98 -11.54 -9.41
N ARG A 88 -9.25 -12.61 -9.17
CA ARG A 88 -9.43 -13.92 -9.80
C ARG A 88 -10.83 -14.51 -9.62
N VAL A 89 -11.51 -14.19 -8.52
CA VAL A 89 -12.91 -14.59 -8.29
C VAL A 89 -13.90 -14.04 -9.33
N ALA A 90 -13.52 -12.94 -10.00
CA ALA A 90 -14.34 -12.32 -11.04
C ALA A 90 -13.80 -12.58 -12.45
N THR A 91 -12.49 -12.67 -12.61
CA THR A 91 -11.82 -12.74 -13.91
C THR A 91 -11.49 -14.16 -14.36
N GLY A 92 -11.52 -15.13 -13.46
CA GLY A 92 -10.90 -16.42 -13.65
C GLY A 92 -9.35 -16.35 -13.64
N PRO A 93 -8.66 -17.47 -13.92
CA PRO A 93 -7.20 -17.51 -13.99
C PRO A 93 -6.65 -16.57 -15.06
N ARG A 94 -5.57 -15.86 -14.72
CA ARG A 94 -4.80 -14.99 -15.63
C ARG A 94 -3.31 -15.28 -15.44
N PRO A 95 -2.46 -15.07 -16.45
CA PRO A 95 -1.01 -15.23 -16.29
C PRO A 95 -0.50 -14.43 -15.10
N ALA A 96 0.25 -15.07 -14.20
CA ALA A 96 0.84 -14.38 -13.06
C ALA A 96 1.99 -13.49 -13.55
N VAL A 97 1.98 -12.22 -13.15
CA VAL A 97 3.07 -11.25 -13.37
C VAL A 97 3.83 -10.95 -12.09
N TRP A 98 3.32 -11.44 -10.96
CA TRP A 98 3.88 -11.32 -9.63
C TRP A 98 3.21 -12.37 -8.73
N PRO A 99 3.86 -12.83 -7.65
CA PRO A 99 3.22 -13.73 -6.69
C PRO A 99 1.91 -13.17 -6.13
N ASP A 100 0.95 -14.03 -5.88
CA ASP A 100 -0.33 -13.68 -5.30
C ASP A 100 -0.19 -13.15 -3.88
N LEU A 101 0.68 -13.79 -3.11
CA LEU A 101 0.92 -13.48 -1.71
C LEU A 101 2.40 -13.67 -1.39
N MET A 102 3.00 -12.68 -0.77
CA MET A 102 4.33 -12.75 -0.17
C MET A 102 4.20 -12.42 1.30
N MET A 103 4.83 -13.21 2.16
CA MET A 103 4.83 -12.98 3.61
C MET A 103 6.21 -13.26 4.18
N ALA A 104 6.58 -12.50 5.21
CA ALA A 104 7.77 -12.74 6.00
C ALA A 104 7.48 -12.44 7.47
N ARG A 105 8.04 -13.25 8.37
CA ARG A 105 8.01 -13.01 9.82
C ARG A 105 9.41 -12.68 10.29
N TYR A 106 9.48 -11.67 11.12
CA TYR A 106 10.73 -11.20 11.71
C TYR A 106 10.79 -11.55 13.19
N SER A 107 11.96 -12.00 13.66
CA SER A 107 12.24 -12.18 15.09
C SER A 107 12.49 -10.85 15.80
N ALA A 108 12.92 -9.83 15.06
CA ALA A 108 13.15 -8.50 15.60
C ALA A 108 12.59 -7.43 14.65
N MET A 109 12.22 -6.28 15.22
CA MET A 109 11.77 -5.11 14.49
C MET A 109 12.15 -3.85 15.23
N LEU A 110 12.67 -2.85 14.50
CA LEU A 110 12.84 -1.50 15.01
C LEU A 110 11.57 -0.70 14.76
N VAL A 111 11.08 -0.03 15.78
CA VAL A 111 9.90 0.81 15.75
C VAL A 111 10.32 2.24 16.10
N PHE A 112 10.11 3.17 15.19
CA PHE A 112 10.43 4.58 15.30
C PHE A 112 9.13 5.34 15.57
N ASP A 113 9.00 5.93 16.76
CA ASP A 113 7.88 6.79 17.14
C ASP A 113 8.31 8.25 16.90
N HIS A 114 7.77 8.86 15.85
CA HIS A 114 8.17 10.21 15.44
C HIS A 114 7.71 11.29 16.40
N ASP A 115 6.53 11.11 17.03
CA ASP A 115 6.02 12.08 18.00
C ASP A 115 6.84 12.08 19.30
N ALA A 116 7.23 10.88 19.75
CA ALA A 116 8.04 10.72 20.95
C ALA A 116 9.55 10.97 20.69
N GLY A 117 10.01 10.90 19.44
CA GLY A 117 11.44 10.92 19.11
C GLY A 117 12.18 9.71 19.70
N GLU A 118 11.53 8.54 19.73
CA GLU A 118 12.00 7.34 20.39
C GLU A 118 12.14 6.18 19.40
N VAL A 119 13.19 5.40 19.54
CA VAL A 119 13.38 4.13 18.82
C VAL A 119 13.27 2.99 19.80
N ARG A 120 12.46 1.99 19.47
CA ARG A 120 12.38 0.74 20.24
C ARG A 120 12.77 -0.43 19.37
N VAL A 121 13.59 -1.33 19.90
CA VAL A 121 13.77 -2.66 19.33
C VAL A 121 12.79 -3.62 20.03
N ILE A 122 12.01 -4.32 19.23
CA ILE A 122 11.10 -5.37 19.68
C ILE A 122 11.67 -6.71 19.22
N GLY A 123 11.90 -7.63 20.16
CA GLY A 123 12.37 -8.98 19.88
C GLY A 123 11.33 -10.01 20.31
N TRP A 124 11.10 -11.02 19.51
CA TRP A 124 10.19 -12.13 19.80
C TRP A 124 10.94 -13.47 19.82
N GLY A 125 10.63 -14.34 20.77
CA GLY A 125 11.23 -15.67 20.88
C GLY A 125 10.32 -16.67 21.59
N GLN A 126 10.66 -17.95 21.51
CA GLN A 126 9.96 -19.02 22.23
C GLN A 126 10.17 -18.95 23.75
N ASP A 127 11.26 -18.32 24.17
CA ASP A 127 11.62 -18.05 25.56
C ASP A 127 12.30 -16.70 25.70
N ALA A 128 12.59 -16.28 26.93
CA ALA A 128 13.22 -15.00 27.22
C ALA A 128 14.64 -14.87 26.62
N SER A 129 15.38 -15.97 26.49
CA SER A 129 16.72 -15.97 25.89
C SER A 129 16.65 -15.69 24.40
N ALA A 130 15.73 -16.34 23.68
CA ALA A 130 15.50 -16.13 22.26
C ALA A 130 14.97 -14.71 21.97
N ALA A 131 14.06 -14.20 22.82
CA ALA A 131 13.56 -12.83 22.69
C ALA A 131 14.66 -11.77 22.91
N ASN A 132 15.56 -11.99 23.89
CA ASN A 132 16.71 -11.11 24.10
C ASN A 132 17.70 -11.18 22.94
N ALA A 133 18.00 -12.36 22.40
CA ALA A 133 18.87 -12.52 21.24
C ALA A 133 18.30 -11.80 20.00
N ALA A 134 16.97 -11.81 19.84
CA ALA A 134 16.31 -11.04 18.79
C ALA A 134 16.46 -9.52 18.99
N CYS A 135 16.37 -9.01 20.24
CA CYS A 135 16.70 -7.62 20.53
C CYS A 135 18.16 -7.30 20.20
N ASP A 136 19.10 -8.19 20.59
CA ASP A 136 20.53 -8.01 20.26
C ASP A 136 20.75 -7.92 18.75
N LEU A 137 20.05 -8.73 17.95
CA LEU A 137 20.06 -8.63 16.49
C LEU A 137 19.58 -7.26 16.01
N GLY A 138 18.43 -6.77 16.49
CA GLY A 138 17.89 -5.47 16.14
C GLY A 138 18.83 -4.30 16.53
N GLU A 139 19.53 -4.37 17.65
CA GLU A 139 20.54 -3.39 18.04
C GLU A 139 21.71 -3.37 17.04
N THR A 140 22.11 -4.51 16.47
CA THR A 140 23.15 -4.52 15.42
C THR A 140 22.72 -3.76 14.17
N TRP A 141 21.43 -3.72 13.86
CA TRP A 141 20.91 -2.96 12.72
C TRP A 141 21.09 -1.45 12.90
N MET A 142 20.94 -0.94 14.14
CA MET A 142 21.21 0.47 14.45
C MET A 142 22.68 0.83 14.19
N THR A 143 23.60 -0.07 14.50
CA THR A 143 25.04 0.17 14.25
C THR A 143 25.42 0.13 12.78
N ALA A 144 24.58 -0.46 11.93
CA ALA A 144 24.75 -0.49 10.48
C ALA A 144 24.24 0.78 9.78
N ALA A 145 23.56 1.69 10.51
CA ALA A 145 22.99 2.92 9.95
C ALA A 145 24.04 3.70 9.15
N THR A 146 23.65 4.13 7.96
CA THR A 146 24.50 4.92 7.06
C THR A 146 23.67 5.90 6.26
N SER A 147 24.24 7.06 5.95
CA SER A 147 23.54 8.04 5.12
C SER A 147 23.29 7.45 3.72
N PRO A 148 22.05 7.45 3.23
CA PRO A 148 21.74 6.95 1.89
C PRO A 148 22.25 7.89 0.78
N GLY A 149 22.75 9.10 1.15
CA GLY A 149 23.17 10.11 0.19
C GLY A 149 22.03 10.61 -0.71
N ALA A 150 22.39 11.05 -1.90
CA ALA A 150 21.46 11.43 -2.97
C ALA A 150 21.79 10.59 -4.22
N PRO A 151 21.21 9.42 -4.37
CA PRO A 151 21.53 8.55 -5.50
C PRO A 151 21.15 9.22 -6.84
N PRO A 152 21.94 9.03 -7.90
CA PRO A 152 21.59 9.50 -9.23
C PRO A 152 20.31 8.84 -9.73
N PRO A 153 19.66 9.36 -10.79
CA PRO A 153 18.54 8.69 -11.43
C PRO A 153 18.93 7.25 -11.81
N PRO A 154 18.21 6.23 -11.29
CA PRO A 154 18.62 4.83 -11.44
C PRO A 154 18.25 4.20 -12.78
N ALA A 155 17.44 4.88 -13.62
CA ALA A 155 17.06 4.37 -14.94
C ALA A 155 17.16 5.48 -16.01
N PRO A 156 17.56 5.12 -17.23
CA PRO A 156 17.67 6.09 -18.33
C PRO A 156 16.31 6.57 -18.87
N ALA A 157 15.28 5.73 -18.76
CA ALA A 157 13.94 6.04 -19.25
C ALA A 157 12.87 5.21 -18.54
N LEU A 158 11.68 5.77 -18.45
CA LEU A 158 10.44 5.09 -18.05
C LEU A 158 9.50 5.05 -19.25
N ILE A 159 9.29 3.88 -19.80
CA ILE A 159 8.65 3.66 -21.11
C ILE A 159 7.19 3.22 -20.88
N PRO A 160 6.18 3.86 -21.51
CA PRO A 160 4.80 3.38 -21.44
C PRO A 160 4.64 2.02 -22.13
N ASP A 161 3.79 1.16 -21.56
CA ASP A 161 3.53 -0.20 -22.09
C ASP A 161 2.69 -0.18 -23.37
N ALA A 162 1.94 0.90 -23.61
CA ALA A 162 1.11 1.09 -24.79
C ALA A 162 0.98 2.60 -25.14
N ASP A 163 0.52 2.88 -26.35
CA ASP A 163 0.22 4.22 -26.80
C ASP A 163 -0.97 4.82 -26.03
N ASP A 164 -1.00 6.15 -25.95
CA ASP A 164 -2.07 6.90 -25.26
C ASP A 164 -3.47 6.60 -25.80
N SER A 165 -3.58 6.30 -27.12
CA SER A 165 -4.85 5.94 -27.76
C SER A 165 -5.51 4.73 -27.13
N ALA A 166 -4.74 3.72 -26.72
CA ALA A 166 -5.27 2.53 -26.07
C ALA A 166 -5.99 2.84 -24.74
N TYR A 167 -5.42 3.78 -23.96
CA TYR A 167 -6.06 4.23 -22.73
C TYR A 167 -7.30 5.10 -23.01
N LEU A 168 -7.23 6.00 -23.98
CA LEU A 168 -8.37 6.84 -24.39
C LEU A 168 -9.56 5.98 -24.85
N ASP A 169 -9.30 4.95 -25.65
CA ASP A 169 -10.33 4.01 -26.13
C ASP A 169 -10.93 3.22 -24.98
N ALA A 170 -10.10 2.71 -24.05
CA ALA A 170 -10.56 1.98 -22.87
C ALA A 170 -11.47 2.86 -21.98
N VAL A 171 -11.08 4.11 -21.72
CA VAL A 171 -11.91 5.04 -20.96
C VAL A 171 -13.23 5.31 -21.68
N GLY A 172 -13.21 5.56 -23.01
CA GLY A 172 -14.41 5.77 -23.80
C GLY A 172 -15.38 4.60 -23.75
N GLU A 173 -14.87 3.36 -23.86
CA GLU A 173 -15.70 2.15 -23.74
C GLU A 173 -16.28 2.00 -22.34
N VAL A 174 -15.49 2.21 -21.29
CA VAL A 174 -15.96 2.12 -19.90
C VAL A 174 -17.05 3.16 -19.61
N VAL A 175 -16.90 4.43 -20.08
CA VAL A 175 -17.95 5.44 -19.98
C VAL A 175 -19.26 4.97 -20.68
N ALA A 176 -19.13 4.39 -21.87
CA ALA A 176 -20.30 3.86 -22.59
C ALA A 176 -21.02 2.74 -21.81
N ARG A 177 -20.25 1.83 -21.19
CA ARG A 177 -20.79 0.75 -20.34
C ARG A 177 -21.47 1.28 -19.07
N ILE A 178 -20.89 2.31 -18.44
CA ILE A 178 -21.49 2.96 -17.27
C ILE A 178 -22.82 3.60 -17.65
N ARG A 179 -22.88 4.31 -18.78
CA ARG A 179 -24.12 4.91 -19.32
C ARG A 179 -25.17 3.88 -19.72
N ALA A 180 -24.73 2.67 -20.09
CA ALA A 180 -25.64 1.54 -20.33
C ALA A 180 -26.14 0.86 -19.06
N GLY A 181 -25.60 1.21 -17.88
CA GLY A 181 -26.00 0.68 -16.58
C GLY A 181 -25.25 -0.59 -16.14
N ASP A 182 -24.14 -0.95 -16.79
CA ASP A 182 -23.36 -2.15 -16.45
C ASP A 182 -22.65 -2.02 -15.09
N LEU A 183 -22.21 -0.82 -14.73
CA LEU A 183 -21.49 -0.50 -13.51
C LEU A 183 -21.57 1.00 -13.23
N PHE A 184 -21.15 1.43 -12.03
CA PHE A 184 -21.09 2.86 -11.65
C PHE A 184 -19.70 3.46 -11.85
N GLN A 185 -18.65 2.65 -11.62
CA GLN A 185 -17.24 3.07 -11.74
C GLN A 185 -16.35 1.86 -12.02
N ALA A 186 -15.29 2.07 -12.81
CA ALA A 186 -14.13 1.20 -12.84
C ALA A 186 -12.85 2.05 -12.80
N ASN A 187 -11.83 1.58 -12.05
CA ASN A 187 -10.51 2.20 -12.07
C ASN A 187 -9.72 1.63 -13.25
N ILE A 188 -9.45 2.45 -14.25
CA ILE A 188 -8.68 2.05 -15.45
C ILE A 188 -7.27 2.63 -15.38
N ALA A 189 -6.30 1.77 -15.67
CA ALA A 189 -4.88 2.09 -15.54
C ALA A 189 -4.11 1.93 -16.84
N ARG A 190 -2.95 2.59 -16.87
CA ARG A 190 -1.90 2.36 -17.84
C ARG A 190 -0.60 2.03 -17.12
N GLY A 191 0.29 1.30 -17.80
CA GLY A 191 1.55 0.82 -17.25
C GLY A 191 2.76 1.47 -17.88
N TRP A 192 3.87 1.41 -17.14
CA TRP A 192 5.21 1.80 -17.58
C TRP A 192 6.23 0.80 -17.09
N THR A 193 7.26 0.61 -17.89
CA THR A 193 8.41 -0.24 -17.57
C THR A 193 9.72 0.52 -17.67
N ALA A 194 10.72 0.05 -16.92
CA ALA A 194 12.09 0.50 -17.00
C ALA A 194 13.06 -0.64 -16.68
N VAL A 195 14.32 -0.46 -17.02
CA VAL A 195 15.41 -1.32 -16.57
C VAL A 195 16.42 -0.42 -15.87
N LEU A 196 16.78 -0.77 -14.63
CA LEU A 196 17.74 0.01 -13.87
C LEU A 196 19.15 -0.13 -14.48
N ASP A 197 19.97 0.88 -14.28
CA ASP A 197 21.39 0.84 -14.61
C ASP A 197 22.08 -0.30 -13.83
N PRO A 198 23.18 -0.89 -14.34
CA PRO A 198 23.78 -2.07 -13.76
C PRO A 198 24.23 -1.95 -12.30
N GLN A 199 24.50 -0.72 -11.83
CA GLN A 199 24.93 -0.44 -10.46
C GLN A 199 23.83 0.10 -9.57
N ALA A 200 22.65 0.39 -10.15
CA ALA A 200 21.51 0.94 -9.43
C ALA A 200 20.71 -0.17 -8.76
N ASP A 201 20.09 0.20 -7.65
CA ASP A 201 19.30 -0.70 -6.80
C ASP A 201 17.89 -0.15 -6.60
N PRO A 202 16.85 -1.00 -6.41
CA PRO A 202 15.52 -0.55 -6.05
C PRO A 202 15.48 0.37 -4.82
N PHE A 203 16.41 0.23 -3.89
CA PHE A 203 16.54 1.12 -2.74
C PHE A 203 16.87 2.55 -3.13
N ASP A 204 17.62 2.79 -4.21
CA ASP A 204 17.89 4.15 -4.72
C ASP A 204 16.59 4.86 -5.11
N VAL A 205 15.64 4.13 -5.72
CA VAL A 205 14.31 4.67 -6.05
C VAL A 205 13.55 5.05 -4.79
N PHE A 206 13.61 4.20 -3.75
CA PHE A 206 12.97 4.47 -2.46
C PHE A 206 13.54 5.72 -1.79
N VAL A 207 14.88 5.86 -1.75
CA VAL A 207 15.56 7.05 -1.20
C VAL A 207 15.11 8.31 -1.92
N ARG A 208 15.08 8.29 -3.26
CA ARG A 208 14.66 9.44 -4.07
C ARG A 208 13.20 9.82 -3.84
N LEU A 209 12.32 8.83 -3.66
CA LEU A 209 10.91 9.08 -3.30
C LEU A 209 10.77 9.70 -1.91
N ALA A 210 11.48 9.15 -0.92
CA ALA A 210 11.46 9.64 0.45
C ALA A 210 11.98 11.09 0.55
N GLN A 211 13.06 11.41 -0.16
CA GLN A 211 13.62 12.76 -0.24
C GLN A 211 12.69 13.74 -0.99
N GLY A 212 11.89 13.25 -1.92
CA GLY A 212 10.88 14.03 -2.65
C GLY A 212 9.59 14.29 -1.86
N GLY A 213 9.44 13.72 -0.69
CA GLY A 213 8.28 13.82 0.21
C GLY A 213 7.73 12.44 0.56
N ALA A 214 7.90 12.06 1.83
CA ALA A 214 7.37 10.81 2.35
C ALA A 214 5.83 10.85 2.37
N ALA A 215 5.21 9.73 1.97
CA ALA A 215 3.78 9.54 2.11
C ALA A 215 3.47 8.79 3.43
N PRO A 216 2.21 8.78 3.89
CA PRO A 216 1.81 8.08 5.13
C PRO A 216 2.19 6.59 5.17
N TYR A 217 2.25 5.95 4.02
CA TYR A 217 2.53 4.50 3.89
C TYR A 217 3.63 4.25 2.85
N GLY A 218 4.78 4.92 3.02
CA GLY A 218 5.99 4.63 2.26
C GLY A 218 6.52 3.23 2.59
N ALA A 219 7.04 2.51 1.59
CA ALA A 219 7.59 1.18 1.83
C ALA A 219 8.71 0.84 0.84
N PHE A 220 9.73 0.22 1.36
CA PHE A 220 10.69 -0.59 0.63
C PHE A 220 10.65 -2.01 1.21
N TRP A 221 10.61 -3.02 0.35
CA TRP A 221 10.70 -4.41 0.77
C TRP A 221 11.44 -5.25 -0.27
N ARG A 222 12.49 -5.96 0.14
CA ARG A 222 13.26 -6.88 -0.68
C ARG A 222 13.06 -8.32 -0.22
N LEU A 223 12.73 -9.23 -1.14
CA LEU A 223 12.73 -10.67 -0.91
C LEU A 223 13.39 -11.36 -2.11
N GLY A 224 14.61 -11.85 -1.94
CA GLY A 224 15.38 -12.51 -3.00
C GLY A 224 15.54 -11.61 -4.24
N ASP A 225 15.10 -12.09 -5.39
CA ASP A 225 15.17 -11.39 -6.69
C ASP A 225 13.97 -10.46 -6.94
N ARG A 226 13.19 -10.14 -5.91
CA ARG A 226 12.06 -9.19 -5.99
C ARG A 226 12.21 -8.06 -4.99
N ALA A 227 11.74 -6.89 -5.39
CA ALA A 227 11.62 -5.76 -4.47
C ALA A 227 10.38 -4.93 -4.77
N LEU A 228 9.84 -4.31 -3.74
CA LEU A 228 8.73 -3.37 -3.82
C LEU A 228 9.20 -2.00 -3.33
N VAL A 229 8.81 -0.96 -4.05
CA VAL A 229 8.96 0.44 -3.61
C VAL A 229 7.60 1.10 -3.71
N SER A 230 7.12 1.66 -2.62
CA SER A 230 5.81 2.32 -2.55
C SER A 230 5.92 3.68 -1.87
N ASN A 231 5.18 4.66 -2.36
CA ASN A 231 4.92 5.94 -1.70
C ASN A 231 3.41 6.17 -1.59
N SER A 232 2.72 5.19 -1.01
CA SER A 232 1.26 5.18 -0.94
C SER A 232 0.72 6.20 0.06
N PRO A 233 -0.28 7.01 -0.33
CA PRO A 233 -0.97 7.90 0.59
C PRO A 233 -2.16 7.26 1.30
N GLU A 234 -2.60 6.04 0.91
CA GLU A 234 -3.92 5.55 1.24
C GLU A 234 -3.90 4.36 2.18
N LEU A 235 -4.62 4.49 3.30
CA LEU A 235 -4.94 3.40 4.20
C LEU A 235 -6.01 2.50 3.58
N PHE A 236 -5.72 1.20 3.54
CA PHE A 236 -6.74 0.19 3.22
C PHE A 236 -7.54 -0.20 4.46
N LEU A 237 -6.88 -0.77 5.47
CA LEU A 237 -7.51 -1.26 6.69
C LEU A 237 -6.58 -1.09 7.89
N THR A 238 -7.16 -0.81 9.06
CA THR A 238 -6.53 -1.13 10.34
C THR A 238 -7.45 -2.05 11.14
N LEU A 239 -6.84 -2.87 12.00
CA LEU A 239 -7.53 -3.62 13.06
C LEU A 239 -6.74 -3.43 14.35
N ASP A 240 -7.36 -2.85 15.35
CA ASP A 240 -6.88 -2.88 16.73
C ASP A 240 -7.22 -4.25 17.32
N ALA A 241 -6.20 -5.03 17.68
CA ALA A 241 -6.36 -6.40 18.11
C ALA A 241 -7.11 -6.53 19.45
N ALA A 242 -6.92 -5.56 20.35
CA ALA A 242 -7.51 -5.57 21.69
C ALA A 242 -9.01 -5.23 21.66
N SER A 243 -9.37 -4.14 21.01
CA SER A 243 -10.78 -3.68 20.90
C SER A 243 -11.53 -4.34 19.75
N ARG A 244 -10.82 -5.01 18.84
CA ARG A 244 -11.31 -5.57 17.57
C ARG A 244 -11.92 -4.50 16.65
N ARG A 245 -11.54 -3.24 16.83
CA ARG A 245 -12.01 -2.13 15.99
C ARG A 245 -11.29 -2.15 14.65
N VAL A 246 -12.07 -2.21 13.58
CA VAL A 246 -11.62 -2.08 12.20
C VAL A 246 -11.88 -0.66 11.73
N VAL A 247 -10.94 -0.09 10.97
CA VAL A 247 -11.11 1.20 10.31
C VAL A 247 -10.62 1.13 8.87
N THR A 248 -11.34 1.80 7.96
CA THR A 248 -10.89 2.08 6.60
C THR A 248 -11.11 3.55 6.28
N ARG A 249 -10.21 4.16 5.49
CA ARG A 249 -10.23 5.60 5.23
C ARG A 249 -10.05 5.90 3.73
N PRO A 250 -11.09 5.67 2.92
CA PRO A 250 -11.03 5.93 1.49
C PRO A 250 -10.84 7.42 1.19
N ILE A 251 -9.95 7.70 0.25
CA ILE A 251 -9.66 9.03 -0.26
C ILE A 251 -10.26 9.17 -1.65
N LYS A 252 -11.04 10.23 -1.89
CA LYS A 252 -11.48 10.65 -3.22
C LYS A 252 -11.50 12.17 -3.28
N GLY A 253 -10.98 12.72 -4.35
CA GLY A 253 -10.79 14.14 -4.49
C GLY A 253 -9.50 14.65 -3.86
N THR A 254 -8.78 15.43 -4.64
CA THR A 254 -7.50 16.04 -4.25
C THR A 254 -7.37 17.41 -4.88
N ARG A 255 -6.87 18.38 -4.10
CA ARG A 255 -6.46 19.68 -4.60
C ARG A 255 -5.04 19.99 -4.11
N PRO A 256 -4.21 20.67 -4.91
CA PRO A 256 -2.88 21.05 -4.49
C PRO A 256 -2.95 22.10 -3.37
N ARG A 257 -1.92 22.10 -2.52
CA ARG A 257 -1.63 23.22 -1.63
C ARG A 257 -1.15 24.40 -2.44
N ASP A 258 -1.36 25.61 -1.95
CA ASP A 258 -0.85 26.82 -2.56
C ASP A 258 -0.07 27.67 -1.54
N PRO A 259 1.07 28.27 -1.91
CA PRO A 259 1.81 29.17 -1.02
C PRO A 259 1.01 30.43 -0.63
N ASP A 260 0.08 30.89 -1.49
CA ASP A 260 -0.86 31.94 -1.15
C ASP A 260 -2.00 31.39 -0.27
N PRO A 261 -2.16 31.84 0.98
CA PRO A 261 -3.20 31.34 1.88
C PRO A 261 -4.63 31.54 1.36
N VAL A 262 -4.87 32.55 0.54
CA VAL A 262 -6.20 32.81 -0.06
C VAL A 262 -6.51 31.76 -1.12
N GLN A 263 -5.54 31.46 -2.00
CA GLN A 263 -5.70 30.42 -3.02
C GLN A 263 -5.74 29.02 -2.37
N ASP A 264 -4.94 28.76 -1.34
CA ASP A 264 -4.95 27.50 -0.59
C ASP A 264 -6.33 27.22 0.03
N ALA A 265 -6.92 28.26 0.67
CA ALA A 265 -8.28 28.15 1.21
C ALA A 265 -9.33 28.00 0.11
N ALA A 266 -9.15 28.62 -1.05
CA ALA A 266 -10.05 28.46 -2.19
C ALA A 266 -9.97 27.02 -2.77
N ASN A 267 -8.79 26.43 -2.86
CA ASN A 267 -8.60 25.05 -3.29
C ASN A 267 -9.29 24.06 -2.34
N ALA A 268 -9.16 24.27 -1.03
CA ALA A 268 -9.85 23.45 -0.03
C ALA A 268 -11.38 23.59 -0.12
N ALA A 269 -11.88 24.80 -0.32
CA ALA A 269 -13.31 25.07 -0.48
C ALA A 269 -13.87 24.45 -1.77
N ASP A 270 -13.13 24.53 -2.89
CA ASP A 270 -13.50 23.89 -4.15
C ASP A 270 -13.61 22.37 -4.00
N LEU A 271 -12.66 21.74 -3.30
CA LEU A 271 -12.70 20.31 -3.00
C LEU A 271 -13.97 19.93 -2.24
N LEU A 272 -14.32 20.67 -1.20
CA LEU A 272 -15.53 20.43 -0.39
C LEU A 272 -16.82 20.65 -1.16
N ALA A 273 -16.84 21.63 -2.11
CA ALA A 273 -17.99 21.94 -2.93
C ALA A 273 -18.17 20.99 -4.11
N SER A 274 -17.14 20.21 -4.48
CA SER A 274 -17.17 19.31 -5.64
C SER A 274 -18.22 18.21 -5.48
N ALA A 275 -19.31 18.30 -6.23
CA ALA A 275 -20.36 17.30 -6.24
C ALA A 275 -19.85 15.94 -6.78
N LYS A 276 -18.93 15.98 -7.79
CA LYS A 276 -18.30 14.78 -8.36
C LYS A 276 -17.48 14.05 -7.29
N ASP A 277 -16.52 14.74 -6.64
CA ASP A 277 -15.64 14.11 -5.64
C ASP A 277 -16.44 13.53 -4.47
N ARG A 278 -17.49 14.21 -4.03
CA ARG A 278 -18.40 13.73 -2.97
C ARG A 278 -19.19 12.50 -3.39
N ALA A 279 -19.71 12.45 -4.62
CA ALA A 279 -20.44 11.31 -5.13
C ALA A 279 -19.55 10.06 -5.26
N GLU A 280 -18.34 10.23 -5.78
CA GLU A 280 -17.35 9.17 -5.87
C GLU A 280 -16.94 8.66 -4.48
N ASN A 281 -16.67 9.57 -3.54
CA ASN A 281 -16.32 9.20 -2.16
C ASN A 281 -17.47 8.44 -1.49
N LEU A 282 -18.71 8.90 -1.61
CA LEU A 282 -19.88 8.23 -1.04
C LEU A 282 -20.05 6.81 -1.58
N MET A 283 -19.84 6.61 -2.86
CA MET A 283 -19.92 5.29 -3.49
C MET A 283 -18.87 4.32 -2.92
N ILE A 284 -17.65 4.78 -2.70
CA ILE A 284 -16.59 3.96 -2.09
C ILE A 284 -16.88 3.70 -0.61
N VAL A 285 -17.39 4.68 0.13
CA VAL A 285 -17.85 4.51 1.51
C VAL A 285 -18.90 3.39 1.61
N ASP A 286 -19.86 3.38 0.69
CA ASP A 286 -20.92 2.36 0.69
C ASP A 286 -20.37 0.97 0.35
N LEU A 287 -19.43 0.90 -0.59
CA LEU A 287 -18.71 -0.33 -0.92
C LEU A 287 -17.92 -0.86 0.29
N MET A 288 -17.16 -0.01 0.99
CA MET A 288 -16.40 -0.42 2.18
C MET A 288 -17.32 -0.81 3.34
N ARG A 289 -18.46 -0.15 3.52
CA ARG A 289 -19.48 -0.57 4.50
C ARG A 289 -19.99 -1.97 4.19
N ASN A 290 -20.30 -2.25 2.94
CA ASN A 290 -20.74 -3.58 2.50
C ASN A 290 -19.67 -4.64 2.79
N ASP A 291 -18.41 -4.37 2.46
CA ASP A 291 -17.31 -5.29 2.69
C ASP A 291 -17.13 -5.59 4.20
N LEU A 292 -17.08 -4.56 5.04
CA LEU A 292 -16.94 -4.72 6.49
C LEU A 292 -18.14 -5.40 7.13
N SER A 293 -19.36 -5.19 6.61
CA SER A 293 -20.59 -5.79 7.17
C SER A 293 -20.60 -7.32 7.07
N ARG A 294 -19.75 -7.90 6.24
CA ARG A 294 -19.64 -9.37 6.05
C ARG A 294 -18.91 -10.07 7.19
N VAL A 295 -18.07 -9.32 7.94
CA VAL A 295 -17.19 -9.88 8.98
C VAL A 295 -17.26 -9.12 10.30
N CYS A 296 -17.91 -7.97 10.34
CA CYS A 296 -18.12 -7.20 11.57
C CYS A 296 -19.43 -7.59 12.27
N GLU A 297 -19.48 -7.36 13.58
CA GLU A 297 -20.69 -7.52 14.39
C GLU A 297 -21.88 -6.75 13.79
N ALA A 298 -23.05 -7.34 13.77
CA ALA A 298 -24.25 -6.72 13.23
C ALA A 298 -24.52 -5.38 13.91
N GLY A 299 -24.72 -4.31 13.12
CA GLY A 299 -24.99 -2.95 13.61
C GLY A 299 -23.75 -2.20 14.13
N SER A 300 -22.55 -2.79 14.06
CA SER A 300 -21.32 -2.11 14.48
C SER A 300 -20.71 -1.23 13.38
N VAL A 301 -21.00 -1.53 12.10
CA VAL A 301 -20.43 -0.77 10.98
C VAL A 301 -21.04 0.62 10.89
N ARG A 302 -20.20 1.65 10.96
CA ARG A 302 -20.60 3.07 10.99
C ARG A 302 -19.72 3.92 10.09
N VAL A 303 -20.30 4.98 9.56
CA VAL A 303 -19.55 6.10 8.95
C VAL A 303 -19.32 7.13 10.06
N GLU A 304 -18.08 7.26 10.51
CA GLU A 304 -17.72 8.21 11.58
C GLU A 304 -17.57 9.63 11.06
N ASN A 305 -16.89 9.74 9.90
CA ASN A 305 -16.72 11.01 9.20
C ASN A 305 -17.03 10.80 7.73
N LEU A 306 -17.78 11.72 7.16
CA LEU A 306 -18.11 11.74 5.74
C LEU A 306 -17.60 13.06 5.14
N PHE A 307 -16.77 12.96 4.08
CA PHE A 307 -16.23 14.11 3.35
C PHE A 307 -15.40 15.08 4.22
N ALA A 308 -14.59 14.55 5.13
CA ALA A 308 -13.69 15.39 5.94
C ALA A 308 -12.51 15.87 5.07
N PRO A 309 -12.23 17.20 5.06
CA PRO A 309 -11.01 17.68 4.41
C PRO A 309 -9.81 17.39 5.30
N GLU A 310 -8.77 16.77 4.72
CA GLU A 310 -7.48 16.57 5.38
C GLU A 310 -6.41 17.32 4.60
N THR A 311 -5.70 18.19 5.32
CA THR A 311 -4.63 19.00 4.76
C THR A 311 -3.29 18.35 5.05
N LEU A 312 -2.60 17.92 4.00
CA LEU A 312 -1.24 17.41 4.04
C LEU A 312 -0.25 18.50 3.54
N PRO A 313 1.06 18.30 3.68
CA PRO A 313 2.03 19.31 3.25
C PRO A 313 1.90 19.76 1.80
N THR A 314 1.49 18.88 0.90
CA THR A 314 1.45 19.14 -0.56
C THR A 314 0.04 19.17 -1.16
N VAL A 315 -0.96 18.64 -0.46
CA VAL A 315 -2.31 18.47 -0.99
C VAL A 315 -3.39 18.59 0.09
N HIS A 316 -4.60 18.92 -0.33
CA HIS A 316 -5.84 18.69 0.42
C HIS A 316 -6.52 17.45 -0.12
N HIS A 317 -6.95 16.54 0.76
CA HIS A 317 -7.72 15.35 0.43
C HIS A 317 -9.13 15.40 1.00
N LEU A 318 -10.09 14.77 0.31
CA LEU A 318 -11.42 14.49 0.81
C LEU A 318 -11.46 13.05 1.32
N VAL A 319 -11.53 12.88 2.64
CA VAL A 319 -11.42 11.59 3.32
C VAL A 319 -12.71 11.26 4.02
N SER A 320 -13.14 10.01 3.94
CA SER A 320 -14.21 9.48 4.79
C SER A 320 -13.67 8.38 5.69
N THR A 321 -14.30 8.17 6.84
CA THR A 321 -13.89 7.14 7.80
C THR A 321 -15.06 6.19 8.04
N VAL A 322 -14.84 4.92 7.75
CA VAL A 322 -15.78 3.84 8.06
C VAL A 322 -15.13 2.93 9.10
N SER A 323 -15.86 2.61 10.16
CA SER A 323 -15.39 1.69 11.19
C SER A 323 -16.40 0.59 11.46
N GLY A 324 -15.93 -0.49 12.09
CA GLY A 324 -16.73 -1.61 12.56
C GLY A 324 -16.02 -2.34 13.69
N ARG A 325 -16.69 -3.31 14.28
CA ARG A 325 -16.10 -4.23 15.23
C ARG A 325 -16.06 -5.63 14.63
N LEU A 326 -14.88 -6.19 14.43
CA LEU A 326 -14.69 -7.53 13.87
C LEU A 326 -15.38 -8.56 14.78
N ALA A 327 -16.25 -9.41 14.24
CA ALA A 327 -16.95 -10.44 15.00
C ALA A 327 -15.99 -11.50 15.52
N LEU A 328 -16.31 -12.12 16.67
CA LEU A 328 -15.39 -12.99 17.40
C LEU A 328 -14.92 -14.22 16.61
N GLU A 329 -15.78 -14.71 15.72
CA GLU A 329 -15.50 -15.84 14.84
C GLU A 329 -14.56 -15.53 13.67
N HIS A 330 -14.28 -14.25 13.40
CA HIS A 330 -13.44 -13.80 12.30
C HIS A 330 -12.08 -13.32 12.77
N GLY A 331 -11.06 -13.54 11.94
CA GLY A 331 -9.68 -13.09 12.15
C GLY A 331 -9.21 -12.08 11.11
N VAL A 332 -7.90 -11.78 11.14
CA VAL A 332 -7.24 -10.89 10.16
C VAL A 332 -7.44 -11.40 8.74
N ALA A 333 -7.30 -12.72 8.51
CA ALA A 333 -7.47 -13.32 7.19
C ALA A 333 -8.88 -13.10 6.65
N ASP A 334 -9.92 -13.31 7.47
CA ASP A 334 -11.31 -13.10 7.06
C ASP A 334 -11.59 -11.63 6.73
N LEU A 335 -11.02 -10.70 7.52
CA LEU A 335 -11.14 -9.26 7.27
C LEU A 335 -10.52 -8.88 5.93
N VAL A 336 -9.31 -9.35 5.64
CA VAL A 336 -8.64 -9.10 4.35
C VAL A 336 -9.46 -9.71 3.22
N LEU A 337 -9.84 -10.98 3.32
CA LEU A 337 -10.66 -11.69 2.31
C LEU A 337 -11.97 -10.97 1.99
N ALA A 338 -12.69 -10.50 3.01
CA ALA A 338 -13.98 -9.83 2.83
C ALA A 338 -13.84 -8.48 2.11
N SER A 339 -12.71 -7.80 2.27
CA SER A 339 -12.51 -6.42 1.81
C SER A 339 -11.68 -6.31 0.53
N PHE A 340 -10.86 -7.32 0.21
CA PHE A 340 -9.91 -7.30 -0.90
C PHE A 340 -10.53 -7.68 -2.26
N PRO A 341 -10.06 -7.08 -3.39
CA PRO A 341 -9.17 -5.93 -3.47
C PRO A 341 -9.81 -4.64 -2.92
N PRO A 342 -9.02 -3.62 -2.53
CA PRO A 342 -9.56 -2.35 -2.03
C PRO A 342 -10.59 -1.73 -3.00
N GLY A 343 -11.70 -1.24 -2.45
CA GLY A 343 -12.78 -0.69 -3.26
C GLY A 343 -12.41 0.57 -4.03
N SER A 344 -11.58 1.43 -3.44
CA SER A 344 -11.17 2.73 -3.98
C SER A 344 -10.42 2.63 -5.31
N ILE A 345 -9.72 1.49 -5.53
CA ILE A 345 -8.90 1.23 -6.72
C ILE A 345 -9.51 0.17 -7.66
N THR A 346 -10.71 -0.30 -7.36
CA THR A 346 -11.43 -1.31 -8.17
C THR A 346 -12.62 -0.66 -8.87
N GLY A 347 -13.69 -0.39 -8.16
CA GLY A 347 -14.92 0.19 -8.67
C GLY A 347 -16.17 -0.47 -8.11
N ALA A 348 -17.33 -0.04 -8.59
CA ALA A 348 -18.62 -0.47 -8.09
C ALA A 348 -19.58 -0.85 -9.22
N PRO A 349 -20.28 -2.00 -9.15
CA PRO A 349 -20.07 -3.11 -8.21
C PRO A 349 -18.71 -3.79 -8.39
N LYS A 350 -18.04 -4.15 -7.30
CA LYS A 350 -16.65 -4.62 -7.30
C LYS A 350 -16.39 -5.77 -8.30
N HIS A 351 -17.23 -6.80 -8.27
CA HIS A 351 -17.08 -7.97 -9.15
C HIS A 351 -17.21 -7.60 -10.65
N GLN A 352 -18.12 -6.70 -11.00
CA GLN A 352 -18.28 -6.25 -12.39
C GLN A 352 -17.12 -5.36 -12.82
N ALA A 353 -16.69 -4.45 -11.94
CA ALA A 353 -15.54 -3.59 -12.20
C ALA A 353 -14.27 -4.41 -12.47
N MET A 354 -14.01 -5.47 -11.69
CA MET A 354 -12.85 -6.36 -11.93
C MET A 354 -12.88 -7.01 -13.31
N LYS A 355 -14.07 -7.44 -13.80
CA LYS A 355 -14.22 -7.99 -15.16
C LYS A 355 -13.92 -6.96 -16.24
N VAL A 356 -14.45 -5.75 -16.06
CA VAL A 356 -14.21 -4.64 -17.01
C VAL A 356 -12.73 -4.28 -17.04
N ILE A 357 -12.09 -4.11 -15.89
CA ILE A 357 -10.66 -3.86 -15.78
C ILE A 357 -9.86 -4.94 -16.52
N ALA A 358 -10.16 -6.21 -16.29
CA ALA A 358 -9.45 -7.32 -16.90
C ALA A 358 -9.60 -7.41 -18.41
N ALA A 359 -10.65 -6.81 -18.99
CA ALA A 359 -10.86 -6.73 -20.43
C ALA A 359 -9.96 -5.69 -21.10
N HIS A 360 -9.51 -4.67 -20.36
CA HIS A 360 -8.72 -3.54 -20.88
C HIS A 360 -7.26 -3.54 -20.44
N GLU A 361 -6.91 -4.32 -19.40
CA GLU A 361 -5.59 -4.29 -18.78
C GLU A 361 -4.95 -5.68 -18.68
N PRO A 362 -3.62 -5.78 -18.77
CA PRO A 362 -2.91 -6.96 -18.31
C PRO A 362 -3.05 -7.13 -16.79
N PRO A 363 -2.64 -8.28 -16.21
CA PRO A 363 -2.57 -8.45 -14.77
C PRO A 363 -1.78 -7.32 -14.09
N ARG A 364 -2.25 -6.87 -12.93
CA ARG A 364 -1.71 -5.69 -12.22
C ARG A 364 -0.52 -6.01 -11.31
N GLY A 365 -0.43 -7.25 -10.82
CA GLY A 365 0.56 -7.62 -9.81
C GLY A 365 0.34 -6.90 -8.48
N PRO A 366 1.42 -6.38 -7.83
CA PRO A 366 1.33 -5.67 -6.56
C PRO A 366 0.53 -4.37 -6.63
N TRP A 367 0.58 -3.68 -7.75
CA TRP A 367 -0.13 -2.41 -7.90
C TRP A 367 -1.64 -2.59 -7.71
N CYS A 368 -2.26 -1.72 -6.93
CA CYS A 368 -3.63 -1.88 -6.46
C CYS A 368 -3.89 -3.10 -5.53
N GLY A 369 -2.83 -3.79 -5.12
CA GLY A 369 -2.86 -4.74 -4.03
C GLY A 369 -2.74 -4.06 -2.67
N SER A 370 -2.22 -4.79 -1.68
CA SER A 370 -2.04 -4.28 -0.31
C SER A 370 -0.75 -4.81 0.31
N LEU A 371 -0.01 -3.91 0.97
CA LEU A 371 1.05 -4.27 1.90
C LEU A 371 0.52 -4.12 3.31
N PHE A 372 0.76 -5.09 4.17
CA PHE A 372 0.26 -5.09 5.53
C PHE A 372 1.31 -5.52 6.56
N LEU A 373 1.18 -4.95 7.75
CA LEU A 373 1.99 -5.23 8.94
C LEU A 373 1.07 -5.71 10.06
N LEU A 374 1.49 -6.73 10.80
CA LEU A 374 1.03 -7.00 12.16
C LEU A 374 2.12 -6.51 13.13
N ASP A 375 1.84 -5.41 13.82
CA ASP A 375 2.79 -4.75 14.72
C ASP A 375 3.07 -5.55 16.01
N GLU A 376 3.74 -4.93 16.97
CA GLU A 376 4.13 -5.56 18.24
C GLU A 376 2.95 -5.99 19.13
N ASP A 377 1.79 -5.46 18.90
CA ASP A 377 0.56 -5.80 19.61
C ASP A 377 -0.43 -6.60 18.73
N ALA A 378 0.07 -7.10 17.58
CA ALA A 378 -0.70 -7.79 16.54
C ALA A 378 -1.82 -6.93 15.94
N ASN A 379 -1.71 -5.60 16.00
CA ASN A 379 -2.59 -4.72 15.27
C ASN A 379 -2.26 -4.77 13.78
N LEU A 380 -3.30 -4.83 12.95
CA LEU A 380 -3.14 -4.76 11.50
C LEU A 380 -3.09 -3.30 11.03
N THR A 381 -2.10 -2.99 10.23
CA THR A 381 -2.10 -1.83 9.33
C THR A 381 -1.86 -2.30 7.91
N ALA A 382 -2.77 -2.00 6.99
CA ALA A 382 -2.69 -2.37 5.59
C ALA A 382 -2.86 -1.14 4.69
N SER A 383 -1.96 -0.94 3.75
CA SER A 383 -2.02 0.16 2.77
C SER A 383 -2.52 -0.33 1.41
N VAL A 384 -3.08 0.58 0.63
CA VAL A 384 -3.36 0.35 -0.79
C VAL A 384 -2.08 0.59 -1.58
N LEU A 385 -1.64 -0.36 -2.40
CA LEU A 385 -0.41 -0.23 -3.18
C LEU A 385 -0.64 0.59 -4.46
N ILE A 386 -0.77 1.91 -4.30
CA ILE A 386 -0.73 2.91 -5.37
C ILE A 386 0.54 3.75 -5.25
N ARG A 387 0.95 4.44 -6.31
CA ARG A 387 2.27 5.11 -6.38
C ARG A 387 3.40 4.13 -6.04
N THR A 388 3.30 2.95 -6.61
CA THR A 388 4.09 1.77 -6.27
C THR A 388 4.79 1.24 -7.51
N ALA A 389 6.04 0.85 -7.38
CA ALA A 389 6.82 0.15 -8.38
C ALA A 389 7.22 -1.23 -7.86
N SER A 390 7.07 -2.24 -8.70
CA SER A 390 7.57 -3.60 -8.47
C SER A 390 8.84 -3.82 -9.29
N PHE A 391 9.76 -4.57 -8.71
CA PHE A 391 11.08 -4.84 -9.27
C PHE A 391 11.33 -6.34 -9.29
N GLU A 392 11.76 -6.85 -10.43
CA GLU A 392 12.18 -8.24 -10.57
C GLU A 392 13.58 -8.28 -11.20
N ARG A 393 14.45 -9.13 -10.66
CA ARG A 393 15.81 -9.28 -11.14
C ARG A 393 15.85 -10.36 -12.22
N VAL A 394 16.06 -9.94 -13.47
CA VAL A 394 16.13 -10.83 -14.64
C VAL A 394 17.51 -10.65 -15.26
N GLU A 395 18.24 -11.77 -15.47
CA GLU A 395 19.60 -11.75 -16.03
C GLU A 395 20.55 -10.77 -15.34
N GLY A 396 20.42 -10.64 -14.01
CA GLY A 396 21.26 -9.77 -13.19
C GLY A 396 20.88 -8.29 -13.21
N ARG A 397 19.85 -7.88 -13.93
CA ARG A 397 19.33 -6.50 -14.02
C ARG A 397 17.98 -6.37 -13.33
N TRP A 398 17.73 -5.25 -12.69
CA TRP A 398 16.41 -4.92 -12.12
C TRP A 398 15.49 -4.37 -13.20
N HIS A 399 14.42 -5.10 -13.47
CA HIS A 399 13.30 -4.67 -14.30
C HIS A 399 12.22 -4.06 -13.41
N VAL A 400 11.73 -2.90 -13.82
CA VAL A 400 10.74 -2.12 -13.08
C VAL A 400 9.42 -2.16 -13.80
N ARG A 401 8.35 -2.34 -13.07
CA ARG A 401 6.98 -2.12 -13.54
C ARG A 401 6.24 -1.22 -12.57
N THR A 402 5.54 -0.24 -13.11
CA THR A 402 4.68 0.67 -12.33
C THR A 402 3.44 1.03 -13.13
N GLN A 403 2.39 1.47 -12.46
CA GLN A 403 1.11 1.78 -13.07
C GLN A 403 0.50 3.03 -12.41
N ALA A 404 -0.35 3.71 -13.16
CA ALA A 404 -1.22 4.77 -12.65
C ALA A 404 -2.58 4.67 -13.33
N GLY A 405 -3.65 4.95 -12.59
CA GLY A 405 -5.00 4.84 -13.09
C GLY A 405 -5.94 5.91 -12.51
N ALA A 406 -7.11 6.00 -13.11
CA ALA A 406 -8.17 6.91 -12.70
C ALA A 406 -9.49 6.16 -12.53
N GLY A 407 -10.34 6.65 -11.64
CA GLY A 407 -11.69 6.14 -11.44
C GLY A 407 -12.64 6.67 -12.49
N ILE A 408 -12.99 5.86 -13.47
CA ILE A 408 -13.84 6.27 -14.60
C ILE A 408 -15.30 6.21 -14.18
N VAL A 409 -16.00 7.31 -14.37
CA VAL A 409 -17.44 7.50 -14.10
C VAL A 409 -18.17 8.00 -15.35
N ALA A 410 -19.50 8.16 -15.30
CA ALA A 410 -20.32 8.53 -16.47
C ALA A 410 -19.91 9.87 -17.13
N ASP A 411 -19.37 10.80 -16.34
CA ASP A 411 -18.98 12.15 -16.79
C ASP A 411 -17.46 12.26 -17.02
N SER A 412 -16.72 11.15 -16.96
CA SER A 412 -15.28 11.15 -17.25
C SER A 412 -15.00 11.54 -18.71
N ASP A 413 -14.01 12.42 -18.88
CA ASP A 413 -13.45 12.81 -20.16
C ASP A 413 -12.13 12.06 -20.40
N PRO A 414 -11.98 11.27 -21.48
CA PRO A 414 -10.79 10.46 -21.71
C PRO A 414 -9.47 11.25 -21.67
N ALA A 415 -9.44 12.48 -22.21
CA ALA A 415 -8.21 13.27 -22.25
C ALA A 415 -7.82 13.80 -20.86
N GLN A 416 -8.82 14.16 -20.04
CA GLN A 416 -8.58 14.57 -18.65
C GLN A 416 -8.09 13.39 -17.79
N GLU A 417 -8.70 12.22 -17.93
CA GLU A 417 -8.28 11.01 -17.21
C GLU A 417 -6.86 10.56 -17.62
N LEU A 418 -6.51 10.69 -18.89
CA LEU A 418 -5.15 10.46 -19.37
C LEU A 418 -4.15 11.42 -18.69
N ALA A 419 -4.46 12.72 -18.67
CA ALA A 419 -3.63 13.72 -18.01
C ALA A 419 -3.47 13.43 -16.50
N GLU A 420 -4.53 12.94 -15.84
CA GLU A 420 -4.49 12.55 -14.43
C GLU A 420 -3.51 11.41 -14.18
N THR A 421 -3.42 10.41 -15.07
CA THR A 421 -2.42 9.33 -14.94
C THR A 421 -0.98 9.85 -15.02
N GLU A 422 -0.70 10.85 -15.87
CA GLU A 422 0.62 11.48 -15.98
C GLU A 422 0.99 12.24 -14.68
N VAL A 423 0.03 12.93 -14.07
CA VAL A 423 0.25 13.57 -12.76
C VAL A 423 0.56 12.52 -11.69
N LYS A 424 -0.18 11.42 -11.66
CA LYS A 424 -0.04 10.35 -10.65
C LYS A 424 1.27 9.59 -10.76
N ILE A 425 1.80 9.37 -11.97
CA ILE A 425 3.09 8.71 -12.17
C ILE A 425 4.28 9.65 -11.93
N GLY A 426 4.07 10.96 -11.88
CA GLY A 426 5.11 11.98 -11.88
C GLY A 426 6.15 11.81 -10.78
N ALA A 427 5.78 11.44 -9.55
CA ALA A 427 6.72 11.22 -8.47
C ALA A 427 7.66 10.03 -8.74
N LEU A 428 7.09 8.90 -9.18
CA LEU A 428 7.87 7.71 -9.55
C LEU A 428 8.74 7.96 -10.79
N ARG A 429 8.23 8.71 -11.78
CA ARG A 429 9.03 9.10 -12.94
C ARG A 429 10.27 9.90 -12.53
N ARG A 430 10.11 10.94 -11.70
CA ARG A 430 11.25 11.72 -11.17
C ARG A 430 12.19 10.87 -10.32
N ALA A 431 11.67 9.93 -9.54
CA ALA A 431 12.50 9.05 -8.75
C ALA A 431 13.33 8.09 -9.61
N LEU A 432 12.80 7.64 -10.74
CA LEU A 432 13.45 6.71 -11.65
C LEU A 432 14.38 7.41 -12.65
N THR A 433 13.97 8.55 -13.24
CA THR A 433 14.66 9.11 -14.41
C THR A 433 15.18 10.55 -14.22
N GLY A 434 14.91 11.19 -13.09
CA GLY A 434 15.36 12.56 -12.77
C GLY A 434 14.30 13.63 -12.95
#